data_fd9633450e10d4cc15ccb639a37f105d
#
_entry.id   fd9633450e10d4cc15ccb639a37f105d
#
_cell.length_a   1.000
_cell.length_b   1.000
_cell.length_c   1.000
_cell.angle_alpha   90.00
_cell.angle_beta   90.00
_cell.angle_gamma   90.00
#
_symmetry.space_group_name_H-M   'P 1'
#
loop_
_entity.id
_entity.type
_entity.pdbx_description
1 polymer ?
#
loop_
_entity_poly.entity_id
_entity_poly.type
_entity_poly.pdbx_seq_one_letter_code
_entity_poly.pdbx_strand_id
1 'polypeptide(L)'
;MIRLEHVSKTFATKNGDVHAVRDVTLQIAEGEIFGIIGFSGAGKSTLVRCINLLERPQSGKVIVDGKDLLALDAAQLRETRKKIGMIFQHFNLMRSRTVAQNVAFPLHKSGLSKAQIKEKVSSLLALVGLSDKADVYP
;
A
#
# COMPACT_ATOMS: atom_id res chain seq x y z
N MET A 1 3.54 2.98 14.01
CA MET A 1 3.56 4.48 14.02
C MET A 1 3.99 5.00 12.65
N ILE A 2 3.33 6.05 12.12
CA ILE A 2 3.67 6.72 10.85
C ILE A 2 3.92 8.20 11.14
N ARG A 3 5.00 8.78 10.57
CA ARG A 3 5.30 10.21 10.67
C ARG A 3 5.76 10.74 9.32
N LEU A 4 5.12 11.81 8.88
CA LEU A 4 5.52 12.59 7.71
C LEU A 4 6.08 13.92 8.20
N GLU A 5 7.21 14.35 7.63
CA GLU A 5 7.85 15.63 7.95
C GLU A 5 8.08 16.39 6.66
N HIS A 6 7.37 17.53 6.50
CA HIS A 6 7.50 18.45 5.36
C HIS A 6 7.41 17.77 3.99
N VAL A 7 6.50 16.79 3.86
CA VAL A 7 6.33 16.01 2.64
C VAL A 7 5.67 16.82 1.55
N SER A 8 6.31 16.90 0.38
CA SER A 8 5.75 17.54 -0.81
C SER A 8 5.85 16.63 -2.03
N LYS A 9 4.80 16.65 -2.85
CA LYS A 9 4.72 15.93 -4.12
C LYS A 9 4.10 16.77 -5.21
N THR A 10 4.84 16.95 -6.29
CA THR A 10 4.42 17.67 -7.51
C THR A 10 4.49 16.74 -8.69
N PHE A 11 3.53 16.84 -9.59
CA PHE A 11 3.53 16.16 -10.88
C PHE A 11 3.67 17.18 -12.00
N ALA A 12 4.68 17.03 -12.83
CA ALA A 12 4.79 17.79 -14.06
C ALA A 12 3.75 17.30 -15.07
N THR A 13 2.94 18.20 -15.59
CA THR A 13 1.93 17.91 -16.61
C THR A 13 2.14 18.81 -17.84
N LYS A 14 1.51 18.47 -18.96
CA LYS A 14 1.53 19.31 -20.17
C LYS A 14 0.97 20.73 -19.94
N ASN A 15 0.12 20.87 -18.93
CA ASN A 15 -0.55 22.13 -18.59
C ASN A 15 0.08 22.86 -17.39
N GLY A 16 1.30 22.46 -17.01
CA GLY A 16 2.01 23.00 -15.84
C GLY A 16 2.09 22.02 -14.68
N ASP A 17 2.72 22.46 -13.62
CA ASP A 17 2.95 21.65 -12.43
C ASP A 17 1.71 21.55 -11.54
N VAL A 18 1.37 20.32 -11.14
CA VAL A 18 0.30 20.03 -10.19
C VAL A 18 0.92 19.65 -8.84
N HIS A 19 0.80 20.55 -7.88
CA HIS A 19 1.25 20.32 -6.50
C HIS A 19 0.20 19.48 -5.75
N ALA A 20 0.33 18.17 -5.80
CA ALA A 20 -0.65 17.25 -5.20
C ALA A 20 -0.54 17.15 -3.68
N VAL A 21 0.66 17.32 -3.12
CA VAL A 21 0.92 17.39 -1.67
C VAL A 21 1.86 18.55 -1.43
N ARG A 22 1.53 19.43 -0.46
CA ARG A 22 2.31 20.64 -0.16
C ARG A 22 2.65 20.68 1.33
N ASP A 23 3.91 20.47 1.64
CA ASP A 23 4.49 20.66 2.99
C ASP A 23 3.68 19.99 4.11
N VAL A 24 3.29 18.73 3.92
CA VAL A 24 2.48 17.99 4.88
C VAL A 24 3.35 17.43 5.99
N THR A 25 3.03 17.83 7.22
CA THR A 25 3.57 17.24 8.44
C THR A 25 2.43 16.65 9.24
N LEU A 26 2.52 15.33 9.56
CA LEU A 26 1.53 14.64 10.39
C LEU A 26 2.16 13.44 11.09
N GLN A 27 1.53 13.04 12.17
CA GLN A 27 1.92 11.84 12.91
C GLN A 27 0.68 11.01 13.20
N ILE A 28 0.78 9.70 13.00
CA ILE A 28 -0.26 8.71 13.30
C ILE A 28 0.35 7.73 14.30
N ALA A 29 -0.26 7.62 15.47
CA ALA A 29 0.21 6.74 16.53
C ALA A 29 -0.02 5.26 16.17
N GLU A 30 0.61 4.37 16.91
CA GLU A 30 0.35 2.94 16.79
C GLU A 30 -1.06 2.61 17.29
N GLY A 31 -1.80 1.78 16.52
CA GLY A 31 -3.19 1.42 16.82
C GLY A 31 -4.22 2.51 16.52
N GLU A 32 -3.79 3.69 16.03
CA GLU A 32 -4.70 4.78 15.69
C GLU A 32 -5.40 4.54 14.35
N ILE A 33 -6.70 4.88 14.29
CA ILE A 33 -7.46 5.01 13.06
C ILE A 33 -7.46 6.48 12.65
N PHE A 34 -6.76 6.81 11.58
CA PHE A 34 -6.61 8.17 11.10
C PHE A 34 -7.36 8.40 9.79
N GLY A 35 -8.22 9.42 9.74
CA GLY A 35 -9.02 9.76 8.56
C GLY A 35 -8.42 10.92 7.76
N ILE A 36 -8.28 10.75 6.43
CA ILE A 36 -7.90 11.81 5.49
C ILE A 36 -9.12 12.17 4.65
N ILE A 37 -9.68 13.34 4.86
CA ILE A 37 -10.87 13.85 4.16
C ILE A 37 -10.54 15.03 3.26
N GLY A 38 -11.37 15.30 2.27
CA GLY A 38 -11.24 16.41 1.33
C GLY A 38 -11.93 16.13 0.00
N PHE A 39 -12.06 17.14 -0.84
CA PHE A 39 -12.69 17.05 -2.17
C PHE A 39 -11.93 16.10 -3.11
N SER A 40 -12.61 15.69 -4.20
CA SER A 40 -11.93 14.96 -5.28
C SER A 40 -10.78 15.80 -5.83
N GLY A 41 -9.63 15.18 -6.12
CA GLY A 41 -8.43 15.89 -6.58
C GLY A 41 -7.60 16.58 -5.49
N ALA A 42 -8.02 16.59 -4.21
CA ALA A 42 -7.29 17.25 -3.12
C ALA A 42 -5.96 16.57 -2.72
N GLY A 43 -5.48 15.57 -3.44
CA GLY A 43 -4.18 14.92 -3.17
C GLY A 43 -4.21 13.78 -2.15
N LYS A 44 -5.38 13.41 -1.59
CA LYS A 44 -5.50 12.35 -0.57
C LYS A 44 -4.83 11.04 -0.96
N SER A 45 -5.16 10.53 -2.14
CA SER A 45 -4.59 9.25 -2.65
C SER A 45 -3.09 9.38 -2.91
N THR A 46 -2.62 10.56 -3.32
CA THR A 46 -1.19 10.84 -3.49
C THR A 46 -0.47 10.81 -2.15
N LEU A 47 -1.05 11.44 -1.11
CA LEU A 47 -0.50 11.43 0.23
C LEU A 47 -0.39 10.01 0.79
N VAL A 48 -1.45 9.21 0.68
CA VAL A 48 -1.44 7.79 1.09
C VAL A 48 -0.38 6.99 0.33
N ARG A 49 -0.21 7.25 -0.99
CA ARG A 49 0.85 6.60 -1.78
C ARG A 49 2.26 7.09 -1.43
N CYS A 50 2.42 8.28 -0.88
CA CYS A 50 3.70 8.72 -0.33
C CYS A 50 4.08 7.95 0.94
N ILE A 51 3.12 7.54 1.78
CA ILE A 51 3.39 6.80 3.01
C ILE A 51 4.10 5.45 2.74
N ASN A 52 3.76 4.77 1.65
CA ASN A 52 4.39 3.51 1.26
C ASN A 52 5.41 3.66 0.10
N LEU A 53 5.71 4.90 -0.29
CA LEU A 53 6.57 5.29 -1.42
C LEU A 53 6.15 4.68 -2.76
N LEU A 54 4.89 4.34 -2.98
CA LEU A 54 4.35 4.12 -4.34
C LEU A 54 4.45 5.41 -5.16
N GLU A 55 4.30 6.55 -4.49
CA GLU A 55 4.69 7.87 -5.00
C GLU A 55 5.85 8.40 -4.16
N ARG A 56 7.00 8.58 -4.77
CA ARG A 56 8.17 9.15 -4.06
C ARG A 56 8.01 10.66 -3.97
N PRO A 57 7.97 11.26 -2.76
CA PRO A 57 7.92 12.72 -2.62
C PRO A 57 9.22 13.37 -3.10
N GLN A 58 9.16 14.65 -3.45
CA GLN A 58 10.34 15.44 -3.82
C GLN A 58 11.08 15.98 -2.60
N SER A 59 10.38 16.21 -1.50
CA SER A 59 10.98 16.70 -0.25
C SER A 59 10.32 16.09 0.97
N GLY A 60 10.96 16.26 2.11
CA GLY A 60 10.49 15.79 3.40
C GLY A 60 10.99 14.40 3.76
N LYS A 61 10.42 13.83 4.83
CA LYS A 61 10.71 12.47 5.31
C LYS A 61 9.44 11.66 5.46
N VAL A 62 9.55 10.36 5.23
CA VAL A 62 8.48 9.39 5.43
C VAL A 62 8.98 8.32 6.39
N ILE A 63 8.54 8.38 7.63
CA ILE A 63 9.00 7.50 8.70
C ILE A 63 7.88 6.53 9.05
N VAL A 64 8.15 5.24 8.92
CA VAL A 64 7.23 4.15 9.29
C VAL A 64 7.96 3.21 10.23
N ASP A 65 7.38 2.96 11.40
CA ASP A 65 7.96 2.13 12.47
C ASP A 65 9.43 2.50 12.77
N GLY A 66 9.70 3.82 12.88
CA GLY A 66 11.01 4.37 13.18
C GLY A 66 12.01 4.37 12.03
N LYS A 67 11.62 3.91 10.83
CA LYS A 67 12.50 3.86 9.64
C LYS A 67 12.12 4.94 8.64
N ASP A 68 13.09 5.78 8.25
CA ASP A 68 12.90 6.69 7.11
C ASP A 68 12.95 5.89 5.82
N LEU A 69 11.78 5.75 5.17
CA LEU A 69 11.64 4.96 3.95
C LEU A 69 12.42 5.55 2.77
N LEU A 70 12.67 6.87 2.77
CA LEU A 70 13.41 7.54 1.70
C LEU A 70 14.90 7.22 1.73
N ALA A 71 15.44 6.83 2.90
CA ALA A 71 16.82 6.43 3.10
C ALA A 71 17.08 4.95 2.79
N LEU A 72 16.03 4.14 2.62
CA LEU A 72 16.16 2.70 2.37
C LEU A 72 16.58 2.42 0.92
N ASP A 73 17.40 1.38 0.75
CA ASP A 73 17.65 0.80 -0.57
C ASP A 73 16.43 0.01 -1.08
N ALA A 74 16.48 -0.41 -2.34
CA ALA A 74 15.35 -1.09 -3.00
C ALA A 74 14.97 -2.43 -2.34
N ALA A 75 15.92 -3.15 -1.76
CA ALA A 75 15.68 -4.43 -1.08
C ALA A 75 15.02 -4.20 0.29
N GLN A 76 15.58 -3.29 1.08
CA GLN A 76 15.05 -2.88 2.38
C GLN A 76 13.63 -2.30 2.26
N LEU A 77 13.38 -1.45 1.25
CA LEU A 77 12.06 -0.88 0.99
C LEU A 77 11.05 -1.97 0.63
N ARG A 78 11.45 -2.96 -0.17
CA ARG A 78 10.59 -4.10 -0.53
C ARG A 78 10.20 -4.92 0.71
N GLU A 79 11.14 -5.18 1.60
CA GLU A 79 10.85 -5.89 2.86
C GLU A 79 9.93 -5.07 3.77
N THR A 80 10.17 -3.76 3.89
CA THR A 80 9.32 -2.88 4.69
C THR A 80 7.90 -2.81 4.14
N ARG A 81 7.72 -2.73 2.82
CA ARG A 81 6.40 -2.73 2.17
C ARG A 81 5.58 -4.00 2.42
N LYS A 82 6.19 -5.14 2.74
CA LYS A 82 5.44 -6.35 3.12
C LYS A 82 4.62 -6.17 4.39
N LYS A 83 5.00 -5.20 5.23
CA LYS A 83 4.30 -4.86 6.48
C LYS A 83 3.27 -3.74 6.30
N ILE A 84 3.23 -3.09 5.14
CA ILE A 84 2.32 -1.98 4.84
C ILE A 84 1.25 -2.49 3.87
N GLY A 85 0.10 -2.91 4.40
CA GLY A 85 -1.05 -3.27 3.58
C GLY A 85 -1.65 -2.04 2.91
N MET A 86 -2.12 -2.17 1.66
CA MET A 86 -2.83 -1.12 0.95
C MET A 86 -4.03 -1.69 0.21
N ILE A 87 -5.20 -1.10 0.42
CA ILE A 87 -6.41 -1.36 -0.36
C ILE A 87 -6.51 -0.26 -1.43
N PHE A 88 -6.48 -0.66 -2.69
CA PHE A 88 -6.54 0.27 -3.82
C PHE A 88 -7.98 0.61 -4.19
N GLN A 89 -8.20 1.79 -4.78
CA GLN A 89 -9.50 2.21 -5.33
C GLN A 89 -9.94 1.30 -6.49
N HIS A 90 -9.00 0.84 -7.31
CA HIS A 90 -9.23 -0.19 -8.32
C HIS A 90 -8.78 -1.53 -7.75
N PHE A 91 -9.47 -2.59 -8.10
CA PHE A 91 -9.26 -3.93 -7.52
C PHE A 91 -7.84 -4.45 -7.69
N ASN A 92 -7.10 -4.02 -8.73
CA ASN A 92 -5.72 -4.43 -9.05
C ASN A 92 -5.52 -5.96 -9.04
N LEU A 93 -6.57 -6.70 -9.41
CA LEU A 93 -6.54 -8.14 -9.50
C LEU A 93 -5.94 -8.61 -10.83
N MET A 94 -5.22 -9.69 -10.78
CA MET A 94 -4.75 -10.38 -11.98
C MET A 94 -5.90 -11.17 -12.59
N ARG A 95 -6.47 -10.67 -13.68
CA ARG A 95 -7.62 -11.29 -14.38
C ARG A 95 -7.33 -12.69 -14.94
N SER A 96 -6.07 -13.03 -15.17
CA SER A 96 -5.62 -14.35 -15.61
C SER A 96 -5.47 -15.37 -14.47
N ARG A 97 -5.83 -15.00 -13.26
CA ARG A 97 -5.71 -15.82 -12.05
C ARG A 97 -7.04 -15.89 -11.32
N THR A 98 -7.32 -17.04 -10.71
CA THR A 98 -8.50 -17.18 -9.84
C THR A 98 -8.36 -16.33 -8.57
N VAL A 99 -9.45 -16.17 -7.83
CA VAL A 99 -9.47 -15.50 -6.53
C VAL A 99 -8.42 -16.11 -5.59
N ALA A 100 -8.40 -17.44 -5.45
CA ALA A 100 -7.41 -18.12 -4.61
C ALA A 100 -5.97 -17.84 -5.07
N GLN A 101 -5.72 -17.84 -6.38
CA GLN A 101 -4.39 -17.54 -6.93
C GLN A 101 -3.98 -16.08 -6.74
N ASN A 102 -4.91 -15.12 -6.77
CA ASN A 102 -4.66 -13.74 -6.44
C ASN A 102 -4.26 -13.58 -4.96
N VAL A 103 -5.00 -14.21 -4.05
CA VAL A 103 -4.71 -14.20 -2.60
C VAL A 103 -3.38 -14.91 -2.30
N ALA A 104 -3.06 -16.00 -3.02
CA ALA A 104 -1.80 -16.74 -2.87
C ALA A 104 -0.58 -15.96 -3.37
N PHE A 105 -0.76 -15.03 -4.31
CA PHE A 105 0.35 -14.36 -5.02
C PHE A 105 1.42 -13.73 -4.10
N PRO A 106 1.07 -12.94 -3.08
CA PRO A 106 2.07 -12.36 -2.18
C PRO A 106 2.78 -13.41 -1.30
N LEU A 107 2.20 -14.60 -1.13
CA LEU A 107 2.75 -15.67 -0.30
C LEU A 107 3.82 -16.51 -1.02
N HIS A 108 3.95 -16.43 -2.35
CA HIS A 108 4.91 -17.24 -3.11
C HIS A 108 6.39 -17.03 -2.69
N LYS A 109 6.72 -15.88 -2.07
CA LYS A 109 8.07 -15.58 -1.59
C LYS A 109 8.15 -15.50 -0.05
N SER A 110 7.19 -16.10 0.63
CA SER A 110 7.13 -16.08 2.11
C SER A 110 7.93 -17.21 2.79
N GLY A 111 8.48 -18.15 2.02
CA GLY A 111 9.12 -19.35 2.56
C GLY A 111 8.15 -20.48 2.95
N LEU A 112 6.83 -20.27 2.81
CA LEU A 112 5.82 -21.27 3.11
C LEU A 112 5.77 -22.35 2.02
N SER A 113 5.50 -23.59 2.41
CA SER A 113 5.23 -24.69 1.50
C SER A 113 3.91 -24.46 0.72
N LYS A 114 3.73 -25.16 -0.40
CA LYS A 114 2.48 -25.10 -1.19
C LYS A 114 1.25 -25.47 -0.35
N ALA A 115 1.38 -26.48 0.54
CA ALA A 115 0.29 -26.91 1.41
C ALA A 115 -0.08 -25.80 2.43
N GLN A 116 0.90 -25.19 3.06
CA GLN A 116 0.68 -24.06 4.00
C GLN A 116 0.07 -22.84 3.31
N ILE A 117 0.51 -22.53 2.08
CA ILE A 117 -0.11 -21.44 1.30
C ILE A 117 -1.57 -21.75 1.01
N LYS A 118 -1.89 -22.98 0.57
CA LYS A 118 -3.28 -23.40 0.28
C LYS A 118 -4.16 -23.29 1.52
N GLU A 119 -3.70 -23.80 2.66
CA GLU A 119 -4.42 -23.72 3.92
C GLU A 119 -4.67 -22.26 4.35
N LYS A 120 -3.64 -21.41 4.30
CA LYS A 120 -3.75 -20.01 4.64
C LYS A 120 -4.72 -19.25 3.72
N VAL A 121 -4.67 -19.51 2.41
CA VAL A 121 -5.60 -18.93 1.43
C VAL A 121 -7.05 -19.35 1.75
N SER A 122 -7.27 -20.64 2.02
CA SER A 122 -8.59 -21.16 2.39
C SER A 122 -9.14 -20.49 3.63
N SER A 123 -8.32 -20.34 4.68
CA SER A 123 -8.70 -19.68 5.93
C SER A 123 -9.03 -18.19 5.71
N LEU A 124 -8.25 -17.48 4.89
CA LEU A 124 -8.51 -16.08 4.57
C LEU A 124 -9.80 -15.89 3.77
N LEU A 125 -10.06 -16.77 2.80
CA LEU A 125 -11.29 -16.72 2.01
C LEU A 125 -12.52 -17.03 2.88
N ALA A 126 -12.41 -17.98 3.82
CA ALA A 126 -13.48 -18.28 4.78
C ALA A 126 -13.75 -17.08 5.70
N LEU A 127 -12.71 -16.41 6.19
CA LEU A 127 -12.82 -15.24 7.05
C LEU A 127 -13.64 -14.10 6.42
N VAL A 128 -13.55 -13.93 5.10
CA VAL A 128 -14.27 -12.88 4.35
C VAL A 128 -15.52 -13.41 3.62
N GLY A 129 -15.94 -14.66 3.86
CA GLY A 129 -17.13 -15.25 3.26
C GLY A 129 -17.03 -15.54 1.76
N LEU A 130 -15.82 -15.77 1.24
CA LEU A 130 -15.57 -16.00 -0.19
C LEU A 130 -15.06 -17.41 -0.51
N SER A 131 -15.31 -18.39 0.35
CA SER A 131 -14.85 -19.76 0.15
C SER A 131 -15.36 -20.38 -1.16
N ASP A 132 -16.60 -20.08 -1.55
CA ASP A 132 -17.26 -20.55 -2.77
C ASP A 132 -16.74 -19.86 -4.04
N LYS A 133 -15.98 -18.80 -3.90
CA LYS A 133 -15.37 -18.02 -5.01
C LYS A 133 -13.91 -18.33 -5.27
N ALA A 134 -13.33 -19.29 -4.54
CA ALA A 134 -11.89 -19.59 -4.63
C ALA A 134 -11.39 -19.80 -6.07
N ASP A 135 -12.15 -20.54 -6.88
CA ASP A 135 -11.79 -20.93 -8.24
C ASP A 135 -12.40 -20.02 -9.33
N VAL A 136 -13.12 -18.96 -8.94
CA VAL A 136 -13.69 -17.98 -9.87
C VAL A 136 -12.62 -16.97 -10.29
N TYR A 137 -12.70 -16.49 -11.52
CA TYR A 137 -11.86 -15.40 -12.03
C TYR A 137 -12.52 -14.04 -11.73
N PRO A 138 -11.70 -12.99 -11.47
CA PRO A 138 -12.21 -11.63 -11.27
C PRO A 138 -12.90 -11.02 -12.48
#